data_299fa7508335ceaf35d152949d31ee47
#
_entry.id   299fa7508335ceaf35d152949d31ee47
#
_cell.length_a   1.000
_cell.length_b   1.000
_cell.length_c   1.000
_cell.angle_alpha   90.00
_cell.angle_beta   90.00
_cell.angle_gamma   90.00
#
_symmetry.space_group_name_H-M   'P 1'
#
loop_
_entity.id
_entity.type
_entity.pdbx_description
1 polymer ?
#
loop_
_entity_poly.entity_id
_entity_poly.type
_entity_poly.pdbx_seq_one_letter_code
_entity_poly.pdbx_strand_id
1 'polypeptide(L)'
;VDFWFNHFNVSATHRQARVWLPSYEEEVIRPNVLGNFRTILSATSKHPAMLYYLDNHHSNAKLENQFVRKRKLTKEKSIILSDDKSVLIRKKTKRKKNWGINENYARELLELHTLGIDGNYTQDDILTVARALTGWKVNTKYTRTNRSKKRTSDTYFTFVSRNHDIKAKAFLGNYLPPNRGIEDGEEILDIVAQHSSTARHISEKLAIRFVTEKPTEAYINSLAQVFLSSNGNLTQMIIAIAYSTEFWTEAKKYKRTKSPFRMVIGTLRAMSAEIVSTIQLANHIAAMGQDLYACQPPTGYLDTSDNWINASSVLHRTNFGLDLLTGQIRGVSIKIGDDLLEQSSAIQIETLCSRLLPTQEVHLISKEIMLALAKKPDLNTKKSNRKQKKQHRNRWSGKTNEWQIMQIAGLIIGSPQFQVY
;
A
#
# COMPACT_ATOMS: atom_id res chain seq x y z
N VAL A 1 -9.00 1.67 -3.71
CA VAL A 1 -7.86 0.87 -4.20
C VAL A 1 -6.65 1.03 -3.30
N ASP A 2 -6.10 2.24 -3.16
CA ASP A 2 -4.89 2.53 -2.37
C ASP A 2 -4.93 1.97 -0.94
N PHE A 3 -6.05 2.12 -0.21
CA PHE A 3 -6.23 1.54 1.12
C PHE A 3 -6.07 0.02 1.13
N TRP A 4 -6.78 -0.70 0.26
CA TRP A 4 -6.75 -2.16 0.24
C TRP A 4 -5.43 -2.71 -0.30
N PHE A 5 -4.80 -2.02 -1.26
CA PHE A 5 -3.45 -2.38 -1.70
C PHE A 5 -2.44 -2.24 -0.56
N ASN A 6 -2.56 -1.17 0.23
CA ASN A 6 -1.71 -0.94 1.39
C ASN A 6 -1.98 -1.94 2.54
N HIS A 7 -3.25 -2.32 2.75
CA HIS A 7 -3.64 -3.33 3.75
C HIS A 7 -3.12 -4.73 3.40
N PHE A 8 -3.26 -5.15 2.16
CA PHE A 8 -2.71 -6.40 1.61
C PHE A 8 -1.40 -6.12 0.86
N ASN A 9 -0.47 -5.44 1.52
CA ASN A 9 0.73 -4.94 0.89
C ASN A 9 1.60 -6.04 0.28
N VAL A 10 2.07 -5.79 -0.95
CA VAL A 10 3.08 -6.59 -1.63
C VAL A 10 4.12 -5.66 -2.21
N SER A 11 5.39 -5.79 -1.78
CA SER A 11 6.45 -4.89 -2.18
C SER A 11 7.04 -5.21 -3.56
N ALA A 12 7.20 -4.17 -4.38
CA ALA A 12 7.91 -4.22 -5.67
C ALA A 12 9.41 -4.50 -5.52
N THR A 13 9.96 -4.35 -4.31
CA THR A 13 11.36 -4.70 -4.02
C THR A 13 11.57 -6.22 -4.05
N HIS A 14 10.51 -7.02 -3.83
CA HIS A 14 10.58 -8.47 -3.90
C HIS A 14 10.59 -8.95 -5.37
N ARG A 15 11.72 -9.53 -5.81
CA ARG A 15 11.99 -9.84 -7.22
C ARG A 15 10.91 -10.66 -7.91
N GLN A 16 10.38 -11.71 -7.26
CA GLN A 16 9.39 -12.61 -7.85
C GLN A 16 7.97 -12.04 -7.79
N ALA A 17 7.63 -11.33 -6.70
CA ALA A 17 6.31 -10.73 -6.53
C ALA A 17 6.09 -9.53 -7.47
N ARG A 18 7.14 -8.73 -7.73
CA ARG A 18 7.08 -7.50 -8.53
C ARG A 18 6.39 -7.67 -9.89
N VAL A 19 6.66 -8.77 -10.57
CA VAL A 19 6.10 -9.02 -11.93
C VAL A 19 4.59 -9.26 -11.92
N TRP A 20 4.03 -9.53 -10.73
CA TRP A 20 2.62 -9.81 -10.52
C TRP A 20 1.82 -8.61 -10.00
N LEU A 21 2.46 -7.49 -9.63
CA LEU A 21 1.78 -6.35 -9.06
C LEU A 21 0.71 -5.74 -9.98
N PRO A 22 0.92 -5.60 -11.30
CA PRO A 22 -0.13 -5.08 -12.17
C PRO A 22 -1.40 -5.95 -12.16
N SER A 23 -1.26 -7.29 -12.26
CA SER A 23 -2.42 -8.18 -12.18
C SER A 23 -3.01 -8.25 -10.77
N TYR A 24 -2.20 -8.12 -9.73
CA TYR A 24 -2.63 -8.07 -8.35
C TYR A 24 -3.56 -6.87 -8.08
N GLU A 25 -3.18 -5.69 -8.57
CA GLU A 25 -4.03 -4.51 -8.44
C GLU A 25 -5.27 -4.59 -9.32
N GLU A 26 -5.13 -4.91 -10.61
CA GLU A 26 -6.21 -4.83 -11.59
C GLU A 26 -7.24 -5.98 -11.46
N GLU A 27 -6.78 -7.20 -11.14
CA GLU A 27 -7.63 -8.38 -11.15
C GLU A 27 -8.12 -8.77 -9.72
N VAL A 28 -7.39 -8.35 -8.67
CA VAL A 28 -7.69 -8.75 -7.28
C VAL A 28 -8.14 -7.58 -6.44
N ILE A 29 -7.35 -6.52 -6.32
CA ILE A 29 -7.68 -5.41 -5.42
C ILE A 29 -8.84 -4.59 -5.98
N ARG A 30 -8.68 -4.03 -7.18
CA ARG A 30 -9.61 -3.06 -7.77
C ARG A 30 -11.06 -3.57 -7.90
N PRO A 31 -11.33 -4.80 -8.36
CA PRO A 31 -12.69 -5.30 -8.47
C PRO A 31 -13.39 -5.53 -7.11
N ASN A 32 -12.62 -5.73 -6.04
CA ASN A 32 -13.14 -6.14 -4.74
C ASN A 32 -13.19 -5.03 -3.69
N VAL A 33 -12.78 -3.79 -4.01
CA VAL A 33 -12.64 -2.70 -3.02
C VAL A 33 -13.94 -2.32 -2.31
N LEU A 34 -15.09 -2.53 -2.94
CA LEU A 34 -16.43 -2.28 -2.40
C LEU A 34 -17.27 -3.57 -2.28
N GLY A 35 -16.64 -4.72 -2.46
CA GLY A 35 -17.29 -6.03 -2.39
C GLY A 35 -17.44 -6.56 -0.97
N ASN A 36 -17.11 -7.83 -0.80
CA ASN A 36 -17.12 -8.51 0.49
C ASN A 36 -15.69 -8.77 0.97
N PHE A 37 -15.42 -8.56 2.28
CA PHE A 37 -14.09 -8.75 2.87
C PHE A 37 -13.56 -10.17 2.66
N ARG A 38 -14.39 -11.21 2.84
CA ARG A 38 -13.98 -12.60 2.61
C ARG A 38 -13.53 -12.84 1.16
N THR A 39 -14.16 -12.16 0.20
CA THR A 39 -13.82 -12.29 -1.22
C THR A 39 -12.45 -11.67 -1.52
N ILE A 40 -12.19 -10.44 -1.08
CA ILE A 40 -10.89 -9.79 -1.28
C ILE A 40 -9.78 -10.54 -0.52
N LEU A 41 -10.06 -11.05 0.68
CA LEU A 41 -9.13 -11.86 1.47
C LEU A 41 -8.73 -13.15 0.73
N SER A 42 -9.70 -13.88 0.16
CA SER A 42 -9.44 -15.11 -0.61
C SER A 42 -8.66 -14.80 -1.90
N ALA A 43 -9.06 -13.76 -2.62
CA ALA A 43 -8.42 -13.39 -3.87
C ALA A 43 -6.95 -12.96 -3.66
N THR A 44 -6.67 -12.16 -2.62
CA THR A 44 -5.31 -11.75 -2.27
C THR A 44 -4.46 -12.93 -1.80
N SER A 45 -5.03 -13.81 -0.97
CA SER A 45 -4.34 -14.97 -0.40
C SER A 45 -3.87 -15.99 -1.45
N LYS A 46 -4.61 -16.13 -2.54
CA LYS A 46 -4.31 -17.07 -3.63
C LYS A 46 -3.45 -16.47 -4.73
N HIS A 47 -3.33 -15.15 -4.78
CA HIS A 47 -2.62 -14.50 -5.88
C HIS A 47 -1.11 -14.73 -5.82
N PRO A 48 -0.43 -14.95 -6.97
CA PRO A 48 1.02 -15.17 -7.02
C PRO A 48 1.84 -14.08 -6.35
N ALA A 49 1.43 -12.82 -6.44
CA ALA A 49 2.12 -11.71 -5.79
C ALA A 49 2.30 -11.98 -4.28
N MET A 50 1.21 -12.30 -3.58
CA MET A 50 1.21 -12.59 -2.14
C MET A 50 1.92 -13.90 -1.83
N LEU A 51 1.65 -14.96 -2.60
CA LEU A 51 2.28 -16.27 -2.40
C LEU A 51 3.81 -16.23 -2.55
N TYR A 52 4.34 -15.38 -3.45
CA TYR A 52 5.77 -15.16 -3.58
C TYR A 52 6.31 -14.23 -2.50
N TYR A 53 5.61 -13.15 -2.19
CA TYR A 53 6.07 -12.14 -1.25
C TYR A 53 6.27 -12.68 0.16
N LEU A 54 5.33 -13.51 0.63
CA LEU A 54 5.38 -14.16 1.94
C LEU A 54 5.85 -15.63 1.88
N ASP A 55 6.47 -16.05 0.76
CA ASP A 55 7.09 -17.37 0.56
C ASP A 55 6.18 -18.60 0.73
N ASN A 56 4.84 -18.44 0.75
CA ASN A 56 3.94 -19.58 0.93
C ASN A 56 3.99 -20.59 -0.24
N HIS A 57 4.38 -20.14 -1.43
CA HIS A 57 4.60 -21.04 -2.57
C HIS A 57 5.63 -22.14 -2.31
N HIS A 58 6.46 -22.02 -1.27
CA HIS A 58 7.40 -23.05 -0.81
C HIS A 58 6.84 -23.98 0.27
N SER A 59 5.72 -23.60 0.94
CA SER A 59 5.14 -24.36 2.06
C SER A 59 4.80 -25.80 1.68
N ASN A 60 5.27 -26.78 2.46
CA ASN A 60 5.19 -28.21 2.12
C ASN A 60 5.28 -29.11 3.36
N ALA A 61 4.19 -29.86 3.66
CA ALA A 61 4.11 -30.77 4.79
C ALA A 61 4.96 -32.04 4.63
N LYS A 62 5.28 -32.48 3.40
CA LYS A 62 6.03 -33.73 3.17
C LYS A 62 7.47 -33.72 3.71
N LEU A 63 8.06 -32.56 3.85
CA LEU A 63 9.46 -32.45 4.26
C LEU A 63 9.66 -32.76 5.75
N GLU A 64 8.69 -32.48 6.62
CA GLU A 64 8.75 -32.87 8.04
C GLU A 64 8.87 -34.40 8.21
N ASN A 65 8.08 -35.16 7.45
CA ASN A 65 8.09 -36.61 7.50
C ASN A 65 9.40 -37.21 6.95
N GLN A 66 10.09 -36.54 6.04
CA GLN A 66 11.40 -37.00 5.52
C GLN A 66 12.55 -36.72 6.50
N PHE A 67 12.50 -35.64 7.28
CA PHE A 67 13.50 -35.36 8.32
C PHE A 67 13.44 -36.38 9.47
N VAL A 68 12.25 -36.79 9.88
CA VAL A 68 12.06 -37.83 10.91
C VAL A 68 12.58 -39.18 10.40
N ARG A 69 12.29 -39.56 9.15
CA ARG A 69 12.82 -40.79 8.53
C ARG A 69 14.34 -40.76 8.38
N LYS A 70 14.95 -39.66 7.93
CA LYS A 70 16.42 -39.56 7.80
C LYS A 70 17.13 -39.57 9.16
N ARG A 71 16.57 -38.96 10.22
CA ARG A 71 17.11 -39.06 11.57
C ARG A 71 17.07 -40.50 12.13
N LYS A 72 16.03 -41.28 11.82
CA LYS A 72 15.98 -42.72 12.18
C LYS A 72 17.01 -43.52 11.40
N LEU A 73 17.14 -43.31 10.09
CA LEU A 73 18.10 -44.02 9.23
C LEU A 73 19.58 -43.69 9.52
N THR A 74 19.89 -42.48 9.99
CA THR A 74 21.27 -42.12 10.39
C THR A 74 21.64 -42.66 11.76
N LYS A 75 20.67 -42.90 12.67
CA LYS A 75 20.95 -43.60 13.95
C LYS A 75 21.16 -45.11 13.77
N GLU A 76 20.59 -45.75 12.75
CA GLU A 76 20.74 -47.16 12.49
C GLU A 76 21.98 -47.52 11.62
N LYS A 77 22.61 -46.55 10.95
CA LYS A 77 23.80 -46.78 10.10
C LYS A 77 25.16 -46.45 10.73
N SER A 78 25.18 -46.12 12.02
CA SER A 78 26.44 -45.82 12.72
C SER A 78 27.11 -46.99 13.43
N ILE A 79 26.77 -48.23 13.09
CA ILE A 79 27.42 -49.42 13.62
C ILE A 79 27.71 -50.36 12.43
N ILE A 80 28.74 -50.12 11.68
CA ILE A 80 29.61 -51.11 11.00
C ILE A 80 30.83 -50.31 10.47
N LEU A 81 31.93 -50.40 11.21
CA LEU A 81 33.26 -50.03 10.73
C LEU A 81 33.95 -51.29 10.24
N SER A 82 34.48 -51.23 9.01
CA SER A 82 35.68 -51.99 8.66
C SER A 82 36.43 -51.22 7.58
N ASP A 83 37.76 -51.18 7.76
CA ASP A 83 38.78 -50.55 6.95
C ASP A 83 38.64 -50.83 5.46
N ASP A 84 38.71 -49.85 4.60
CA ASP A 84 39.73 -49.77 3.57
C ASP A 84 39.64 -48.45 2.78
N LYS A 85 40.78 -48.04 2.20
CA LYS A 85 41.04 -46.83 1.49
C LYS A 85 40.13 -46.66 0.28
N SER A 86 39.30 -45.59 0.23
CA SER A 86 38.71 -45.14 -1.03
C SER A 86 38.57 -43.63 -1.10
N VAL A 87 39.07 -43.11 -2.16
CA VAL A 87 39.10 -41.75 -2.67
C VAL A 87 37.77 -41.02 -2.46
N LEU A 88 37.79 -39.94 -1.68
CA LEU A 88 36.66 -39.01 -1.46
C LEU A 88 36.42 -38.21 -2.74
N ILE A 89 35.60 -38.70 -3.66
CA ILE A 89 34.95 -37.88 -4.68
C ILE A 89 33.89 -37.06 -3.97
N ARG A 90 34.23 -35.83 -3.58
CA ARG A 90 33.26 -34.81 -3.13
C ARG A 90 32.35 -34.41 -4.31
N LYS A 91 31.30 -35.21 -4.57
CA LYS A 91 30.17 -34.70 -5.34
C LYS A 91 29.59 -33.50 -4.58
N LYS A 92 29.80 -32.29 -5.09
CA LYS A 92 29.04 -31.09 -4.68
C LYS A 92 27.57 -31.37 -4.96
N THR A 93 26.87 -32.04 -4.06
CA THR A 93 25.41 -32.04 -4.07
C THR A 93 24.98 -30.64 -3.77
N LYS A 94 24.42 -29.93 -4.77
CA LYS A 94 23.65 -28.69 -4.53
C LYS A 94 22.67 -29.01 -3.41
N ARG A 95 22.88 -28.45 -2.21
CA ARG A 95 21.92 -28.54 -1.11
C ARG A 95 20.62 -27.98 -1.65
N LYS A 96 19.66 -28.82 -2.00
CA LYS A 96 18.28 -28.38 -2.21
C LYS A 96 17.84 -27.79 -0.87
N LYS A 97 17.51 -26.48 -0.87
CA LYS A 97 16.91 -25.81 0.27
C LYS A 97 15.59 -26.55 0.54
N ASN A 98 15.55 -27.36 1.59
CA ASN A 98 14.33 -28.08 1.98
C ASN A 98 13.46 -27.10 2.75
N TRP A 99 12.41 -26.62 2.13
CA TRP A 99 11.40 -25.75 2.75
C TRP A 99 10.37 -26.64 3.48
N GLY A 100 10.14 -26.36 4.76
CA GLY A 100 9.09 -26.96 5.59
C GLY A 100 7.77 -26.20 5.46
N ILE A 101 6.98 -26.20 6.54
CA ILE A 101 5.77 -25.39 6.72
C ILE A 101 6.20 -23.94 6.83
N ASN A 102 5.46 -23.02 6.21
CA ASN A 102 5.73 -21.59 6.24
C ASN A 102 4.84 -20.90 7.27
N GLU A 103 5.43 -20.55 8.41
CA GLU A 103 4.76 -19.80 9.47
C GLU A 103 4.62 -18.31 9.15
N ASN A 104 5.53 -17.74 8.36
CA ASN A 104 5.55 -16.30 8.07
C ASN A 104 4.23 -15.86 7.43
N TYR A 105 3.80 -16.56 6.39
CA TYR A 105 2.52 -16.23 5.74
C TYR A 105 1.32 -16.39 6.68
N ALA A 106 1.29 -17.43 7.48
CA ALA A 106 0.22 -17.65 8.44
C ALA A 106 0.16 -16.54 9.49
N ARG A 107 1.31 -16.09 9.97
CA ARG A 107 1.43 -14.99 10.93
C ARG A 107 0.89 -13.71 10.33
N GLU A 108 1.34 -13.32 9.15
CA GLU A 108 0.90 -12.09 8.49
C GLU A 108 -0.59 -12.12 8.15
N LEU A 109 -1.12 -13.29 7.79
CA LEU A 109 -2.56 -13.47 7.56
C LEU A 109 -3.38 -13.15 8.81
N LEU A 110 -2.94 -13.63 9.98
CA LEU A 110 -3.63 -13.40 11.25
C LEU A 110 -3.37 -11.99 11.79
N GLU A 111 -2.11 -11.57 11.85
CA GLU A 111 -1.70 -10.31 12.50
C GLU A 111 -2.09 -9.08 11.70
N LEU A 112 -1.85 -9.08 10.39
CA LEU A 112 -1.97 -7.88 9.58
C LEU A 112 -3.23 -7.85 8.71
N HIS A 113 -3.61 -9.00 8.16
CA HIS A 113 -4.69 -9.05 7.20
C HIS A 113 -6.07 -9.28 7.83
N THR A 114 -6.13 -9.88 9.05
CA THR A 114 -7.40 -10.26 9.67
C THR A 114 -7.49 -9.87 11.15
N LEU A 115 -7.12 -10.75 12.07
CA LEU A 115 -7.41 -10.64 13.51
C LEU A 115 -6.76 -9.42 14.19
N GLY A 116 -5.65 -8.93 13.67
CA GLY A 116 -4.82 -7.94 14.35
C GLY A 116 -3.83 -8.59 15.33
N ILE A 117 -2.85 -7.83 15.81
CA ILE A 117 -1.81 -8.30 16.75
C ILE A 117 -2.45 -8.82 18.06
N ASP A 118 -3.50 -8.13 18.53
CA ASP A 118 -4.23 -8.46 19.76
C ASP A 118 -5.43 -9.40 19.51
N GLY A 119 -5.38 -10.20 18.44
CA GLY A 119 -6.51 -11.00 17.95
C GLY A 119 -6.84 -12.26 18.75
N ASN A 120 -6.26 -12.47 19.96
CA ASN A 120 -6.48 -13.62 20.85
C ASN A 120 -6.19 -14.99 20.22
N TYR A 121 -5.20 -15.08 19.33
CA TYR A 121 -4.69 -16.35 18.79
C TYR A 121 -3.32 -16.70 19.42
N THR A 122 -2.99 -17.97 19.37
CA THR A 122 -1.77 -18.54 19.94
C THR A 122 -0.74 -18.87 18.85
N GLN A 123 0.48 -19.23 19.26
CA GLN A 123 1.48 -19.76 18.34
C GLN A 123 1.03 -21.08 17.69
N ASP A 124 0.24 -21.90 18.40
CA ASP A 124 -0.32 -23.14 17.86
C ASP A 124 -1.39 -22.86 16.78
N ASP A 125 -2.14 -21.77 16.94
CA ASP A 125 -3.06 -21.31 15.89
C ASP A 125 -2.31 -20.89 14.62
N ILE A 126 -1.19 -20.17 14.75
CA ILE A 126 -0.33 -19.81 13.61
C ILE A 126 0.20 -21.07 12.91
N LEU A 127 0.68 -22.05 13.66
CA LEU A 127 1.14 -23.33 13.12
C LEU A 127 0.00 -24.09 12.40
N THR A 128 -1.20 -24.04 12.98
CA THR A 128 -2.39 -24.67 12.39
C THR A 128 -2.77 -24.03 11.06
N VAL A 129 -2.78 -22.70 10.99
CA VAL A 129 -3.01 -21.97 9.74
C VAL A 129 -1.91 -22.28 8.72
N ALA A 130 -0.64 -22.30 9.14
CA ALA A 130 0.47 -22.64 8.27
C ALA A 130 0.35 -24.06 7.68
N ARG A 131 -0.14 -25.04 8.48
CA ARG A 131 -0.45 -26.40 8.03
C ARG A 131 -1.63 -26.42 7.05
N ALA A 132 -2.69 -25.66 7.33
CA ALA A 132 -3.87 -25.56 6.47
C ALA A 132 -3.55 -24.95 5.08
N LEU A 133 -2.59 -24.02 5.01
CA LEU A 133 -2.17 -23.36 3.78
C LEU A 133 -1.04 -24.11 3.03
N THR A 134 -0.61 -25.29 3.52
CA THR A 134 0.33 -26.13 2.77
C THR A 134 -0.29 -26.62 1.45
N GLY A 135 0.54 -26.72 0.42
CA GLY A 135 0.05 -27.13 -0.92
C GLY A 135 -0.52 -26.01 -1.78
N TRP A 136 -0.71 -24.80 -1.24
CA TRP A 136 -1.07 -23.62 -2.01
C TRP A 136 0.15 -23.14 -2.82
N LYS A 137 0.06 -23.21 -4.14
CA LYS A 137 1.18 -23.00 -5.06
C LYS A 137 0.84 -22.06 -6.20
N VAL A 138 1.88 -21.50 -6.79
CA VAL A 138 1.78 -20.78 -8.06
C VAL A 138 1.87 -21.77 -9.23
N ASN A 139 0.95 -21.67 -10.18
CA ASN A 139 0.95 -22.48 -11.39
C ASN A 139 1.99 -21.96 -12.40
N THR A 140 3.23 -22.45 -12.29
CA THR A 140 4.33 -22.01 -13.15
C THR A 140 4.22 -22.48 -14.60
N LYS A 141 3.43 -23.49 -14.91
CA LYS A 141 3.22 -23.96 -16.28
C LYS A 141 2.45 -22.94 -17.11
N TYR A 142 1.53 -22.22 -16.48
CA TYR A 142 0.72 -21.23 -17.15
C TYR A 142 1.51 -19.96 -17.54
N THR A 143 2.53 -19.61 -16.77
CA THR A 143 3.36 -18.43 -17.03
C THR A 143 4.26 -18.57 -18.27
N ARG A 144 4.51 -19.81 -18.74
CA ARG A 144 5.44 -20.10 -19.85
C ARG A 144 4.75 -20.15 -21.24
N THR A 145 3.47 -20.47 -21.32
CA THR A 145 2.83 -20.88 -22.59
C THR A 145 1.76 -19.94 -23.15
N ASN A 146 1.20 -19.01 -22.38
CA ASN A 146 0.03 -18.24 -22.83
C ASN A 146 0.11 -16.73 -22.55
N ARG A 147 0.87 -16.01 -23.38
CA ARG A 147 0.86 -14.52 -23.37
C ARG A 147 -0.43 -13.89 -23.94
N SER A 148 -1.31 -14.66 -24.59
CA SER A 148 -2.41 -14.14 -25.40
C SER A 148 -3.82 -14.44 -24.89
N LYS A 149 -4.02 -15.23 -23.84
CA LYS A 149 -5.36 -15.52 -23.30
C LYS A 149 -5.70 -14.63 -22.11
N LYS A 150 -6.96 -14.14 -22.06
CA LYS A 150 -7.51 -13.35 -20.96
C LYS A 150 -7.25 -14.08 -19.63
N ARG A 151 -6.50 -13.45 -18.75
CA ARG A 151 -5.98 -14.02 -17.51
C ARG A 151 -6.98 -13.73 -16.40
N THR A 152 -7.47 -14.77 -15.72
CA THR A 152 -8.22 -14.63 -14.48
C THR A 152 -7.34 -15.10 -13.31
N SER A 153 -7.55 -14.57 -12.11
CA SER A 153 -6.78 -14.91 -10.89
C SER A 153 -6.70 -16.41 -10.64
N ASP A 154 -7.76 -17.15 -11.01
CA ASP A 154 -7.88 -18.59 -10.80
C ASP A 154 -6.90 -19.41 -11.66
N THR A 155 -6.36 -18.84 -12.74
CA THR A 155 -5.42 -19.53 -13.64
C THR A 155 -4.00 -19.61 -13.10
N TYR A 156 -3.65 -18.73 -12.14
CA TYR A 156 -2.28 -18.67 -11.58
C TYR A 156 -2.11 -19.45 -10.29
N PHE A 157 -3.19 -19.71 -9.58
CA PHE A 157 -3.22 -20.54 -8.38
C PHE A 157 -3.35 -22.02 -8.72
N THR A 158 -2.70 -22.87 -7.92
CA THR A 158 -2.91 -24.30 -7.97
C THR A 158 -2.75 -24.91 -6.58
N PHE A 159 -3.64 -25.82 -6.24
CA PHE A 159 -3.51 -26.65 -5.04
C PHE A 159 -2.80 -27.96 -5.39
N VAL A 160 -1.76 -28.31 -4.62
CA VAL A 160 -0.98 -29.54 -4.80
C VAL A 160 -1.18 -30.42 -3.59
N SER A 161 -2.18 -31.30 -3.64
CA SER A 161 -2.63 -32.17 -2.54
C SER A 161 -1.51 -33.00 -1.92
N ARG A 162 -0.59 -33.52 -2.71
CA ARG A 162 0.60 -34.25 -2.23
C ARG A 162 1.52 -33.47 -1.30
N ASN A 163 1.43 -32.12 -1.29
CA ASN A 163 2.23 -31.23 -0.45
C ASN A 163 1.43 -30.73 0.76
N HIS A 164 0.15 -31.06 0.85
CA HIS A 164 -0.75 -30.64 1.90
C HIS A 164 -0.62 -31.50 3.16
N ASP A 165 -0.87 -30.90 4.33
CA ASP A 165 -0.97 -31.59 5.61
C ASP A 165 -2.40 -32.09 5.81
N ILE A 166 -2.58 -33.41 5.72
CA ILE A 166 -3.88 -34.09 5.83
C ILE A 166 -4.29 -34.43 7.26
N LYS A 167 -3.50 -34.08 8.28
CA LYS A 167 -3.84 -34.37 9.68
C LYS A 167 -4.95 -33.43 10.17
N ALA A 168 -5.70 -33.89 11.18
CA ALA A 168 -6.65 -33.03 11.86
C ALA A 168 -6.01 -31.73 12.39
N LYS A 169 -6.80 -30.67 12.42
CA LYS A 169 -6.38 -29.34 12.86
C LYS A 169 -7.44 -28.76 13.81
N ALA A 170 -7.01 -27.96 14.78
CA ALA A 170 -7.91 -27.17 15.61
C ALA A 170 -7.49 -25.71 15.50
N PHE A 171 -8.44 -24.81 15.27
CA PHE A 171 -8.19 -23.39 15.05
C PHE A 171 -9.30 -22.54 15.69
N LEU A 172 -8.95 -21.69 16.65
CA LEU A 172 -9.88 -20.80 17.35
C LEU A 172 -11.17 -21.52 17.80
N GLY A 173 -11.01 -22.70 18.41
CA GLY A 173 -12.13 -23.51 18.89
C GLY A 173 -12.86 -24.33 17.82
N ASN A 174 -12.53 -24.19 16.54
CA ASN A 174 -13.11 -24.98 15.46
C ASN A 174 -12.25 -26.22 15.16
N TYR A 175 -12.88 -27.34 14.85
CA TYR A 175 -12.22 -28.60 14.51
C TYR A 175 -12.31 -28.88 13.00
N LEU A 176 -11.16 -28.96 12.36
CA LEU A 176 -11.03 -29.36 10.95
C LEU A 176 -10.64 -30.84 10.89
N PRO A 177 -11.51 -31.73 10.36
CA PRO A 177 -11.25 -33.17 10.34
C PRO A 177 -10.07 -33.55 9.42
N PRO A 178 -9.46 -34.72 9.62
CA PRO A 178 -8.33 -35.16 8.80
C PRO A 178 -8.76 -35.55 7.37
N ASN A 179 -7.78 -35.75 6.50
CA ASN A 179 -7.93 -36.19 5.09
C ASN A 179 -8.69 -35.19 4.20
N ARG A 180 -8.60 -33.92 4.53
CA ARG A 180 -9.10 -32.81 3.70
C ARG A 180 -8.00 -32.26 2.77
N GLY A 181 -8.37 -31.32 1.94
CA GLY A 181 -7.50 -30.71 0.94
C GLY A 181 -7.50 -29.18 1.03
N ILE A 182 -7.82 -28.53 -0.09
CA ILE A 182 -7.90 -27.08 -0.19
C ILE A 182 -8.91 -26.46 0.79
N GLU A 183 -9.91 -27.23 1.16
CA GLU A 183 -11.01 -26.88 2.06
C GLU A 183 -10.49 -26.43 3.44
N ASP A 184 -9.36 -26.95 3.90
CA ASP A 184 -8.76 -26.51 5.17
C ASP A 184 -8.38 -25.01 5.14
N GLY A 185 -7.73 -24.59 4.07
CA GLY A 185 -7.37 -23.18 3.90
C GLY A 185 -8.58 -22.28 3.67
N GLU A 186 -9.60 -22.76 2.94
CA GLU A 186 -10.84 -21.99 2.73
C GLU A 186 -11.60 -21.79 4.03
N GLU A 187 -11.71 -22.83 4.86
CA GLU A 187 -12.40 -22.75 6.15
C GLU A 187 -11.66 -21.84 7.14
N ILE A 188 -10.32 -21.87 7.14
CA ILE A 188 -9.53 -20.88 7.90
C ILE A 188 -9.91 -19.46 7.47
N LEU A 189 -9.97 -19.19 6.16
CA LEU A 189 -10.33 -17.86 5.66
C LEU A 189 -11.78 -17.49 6.03
N ASP A 190 -12.71 -18.45 6.06
CA ASP A 190 -14.09 -18.22 6.49
C ASP A 190 -14.16 -17.85 7.97
N ILE A 191 -13.46 -18.59 8.83
CA ILE A 191 -13.40 -18.34 10.28
C ILE A 191 -12.83 -16.95 10.56
N VAL A 192 -11.65 -16.62 9.99
CA VAL A 192 -11.00 -15.32 10.28
C VAL A 192 -11.76 -14.15 9.68
N ALA A 193 -12.41 -14.30 8.53
CA ALA A 193 -13.17 -13.21 7.90
C ALA A 193 -14.39 -12.77 8.70
N GLN A 194 -14.99 -13.69 9.48
CA GLN A 194 -16.18 -13.44 10.30
C GLN A 194 -15.85 -13.24 11.79
N HIS A 195 -14.57 -13.32 12.16
CA HIS A 195 -14.17 -13.19 13.56
C HIS A 195 -14.34 -11.76 14.07
N SER A 196 -14.78 -11.61 15.33
CA SER A 196 -15.01 -10.31 15.96
C SER A 196 -13.73 -9.43 16.01
N SER A 197 -12.58 -10.04 16.22
CA SER A 197 -11.28 -9.33 16.18
C SER A 197 -10.99 -8.76 14.78
N THR A 198 -11.32 -9.49 13.71
CA THR A 198 -11.19 -8.99 12.33
C THR A 198 -12.14 -7.82 12.08
N ALA A 199 -13.40 -7.95 12.53
CA ALA A 199 -14.36 -6.85 12.41
C ALA A 199 -13.84 -5.58 13.09
N ARG A 200 -13.29 -5.71 14.30
CA ARG A 200 -12.68 -4.60 15.03
C ARG A 200 -11.45 -4.05 14.31
N HIS A 201 -10.50 -4.89 13.93
CA HIS A 201 -9.25 -4.50 13.27
C HIS A 201 -9.50 -3.75 11.94
N ILE A 202 -10.39 -4.29 11.09
CA ILE A 202 -10.73 -3.63 9.82
C ILE A 202 -11.49 -2.33 10.05
N SER A 203 -12.41 -2.29 11.02
CA SER A 203 -13.15 -1.08 11.39
C SER A 203 -12.22 0.04 11.88
N GLU A 204 -11.26 -0.29 12.74
CA GLU A 204 -10.24 0.63 13.23
C GLU A 204 -9.40 1.20 12.07
N LYS A 205 -8.88 0.33 11.18
CA LYS A 205 -8.10 0.78 10.01
C LYS A 205 -8.91 1.66 9.06
N LEU A 206 -10.19 1.37 8.84
CA LEU A 206 -11.08 2.20 8.03
C LEU A 206 -11.38 3.55 8.73
N ALA A 207 -11.61 3.54 10.03
CA ALA A 207 -11.80 4.76 10.81
C ALA A 207 -10.53 5.65 10.79
N ILE A 208 -9.35 5.06 10.96
CA ILE A 208 -8.07 5.76 10.83
C ILE A 208 -7.91 6.33 9.41
N ARG A 209 -8.25 5.57 8.39
CA ARG A 209 -8.09 6.03 7.00
C ARG A 209 -9.00 7.17 6.63
N PHE A 210 -10.28 7.13 7.04
CA PHE A 210 -11.30 8.01 6.50
C PHE A 210 -11.80 9.07 7.50
N VAL A 211 -11.62 8.86 8.80
CA VAL A 211 -12.23 9.74 9.81
C VAL A 211 -11.17 10.46 10.65
N THR A 212 -10.46 9.75 11.52
CA THR A 212 -9.50 10.35 12.46
C THR A 212 -8.38 9.40 12.81
N GLU A 213 -7.19 9.92 13.11
CA GLU A 213 -6.03 9.11 13.50
C GLU A 213 -6.20 8.42 14.85
N LYS A 214 -7.12 8.89 15.68
CA LYS A 214 -7.42 8.36 17.01
C LYS A 214 -8.92 8.17 17.17
N PRO A 215 -9.50 7.15 16.50
CA PRO A 215 -10.92 6.85 16.65
C PRO A 215 -11.22 6.37 18.09
N THR A 216 -12.40 6.72 18.60
CA THR A 216 -12.84 6.25 19.91
C THR A 216 -13.22 4.78 19.86
N GLU A 217 -13.06 4.07 20.98
CA GLU A 217 -13.47 2.67 21.10
C GLU A 217 -14.96 2.47 20.76
N ALA A 218 -15.82 3.38 21.19
CA ALA A 218 -17.25 3.34 20.89
C ALA A 218 -17.51 3.39 19.37
N TYR A 219 -16.77 4.24 18.65
CA TYR A 219 -16.91 4.35 17.20
C TYR A 219 -16.37 3.10 16.48
N ILE A 220 -15.21 2.58 16.89
CA ILE A 220 -14.66 1.32 16.34
C ILE A 220 -15.67 0.18 16.52
N ASN A 221 -16.25 0.07 17.73
CA ASN A 221 -17.22 -0.98 18.04
C ASN A 221 -18.52 -0.83 17.22
N SER A 222 -18.99 0.39 16.98
CA SER A 222 -20.17 0.62 16.14
C SER A 222 -19.93 0.17 14.70
N LEU A 223 -18.77 0.48 14.12
CA LEU A 223 -18.37 0.00 12.79
C LEU A 223 -18.17 -1.51 12.75
N ALA A 224 -17.60 -2.12 13.82
CA ALA A 224 -17.44 -3.57 13.91
C ALA A 224 -18.78 -4.30 13.92
N GLN A 225 -19.82 -3.72 14.55
CA GLN A 225 -21.18 -4.27 14.48
C GLN A 225 -21.75 -4.23 13.05
N VAL A 226 -21.51 -3.13 12.31
CA VAL A 226 -21.89 -3.04 10.89
C VAL A 226 -21.16 -4.10 10.07
N PHE A 227 -19.86 -4.30 10.31
CA PHE A 227 -19.07 -5.32 9.63
C PHE A 227 -19.66 -6.72 9.84
N LEU A 228 -19.92 -7.09 11.09
CA LEU A 228 -20.48 -8.43 11.43
C LEU A 228 -21.89 -8.62 10.90
N SER A 229 -22.78 -7.65 11.11
CA SER A 229 -24.19 -7.75 10.68
C SER A 229 -24.35 -7.77 9.15
N SER A 230 -23.43 -7.11 8.43
CA SER A 230 -23.41 -7.13 6.95
C SER A 230 -22.58 -8.27 6.36
N ASN A 231 -22.06 -9.18 7.19
CA ASN A 231 -21.16 -10.26 6.77
C ASN A 231 -19.93 -9.76 5.99
N GLY A 232 -19.31 -8.69 6.48
CA GLY A 232 -18.12 -8.10 5.87
C GLY A 232 -18.36 -7.34 4.57
N ASN A 233 -19.54 -6.76 4.36
CA ASN A 233 -19.87 -5.96 3.20
C ASN A 233 -19.16 -4.60 3.27
N LEU A 234 -18.17 -4.38 2.40
CA LEU A 234 -17.31 -3.18 2.41
C LEU A 234 -18.06 -1.92 1.97
N THR A 235 -19.05 -2.03 1.10
CA THR A 235 -19.91 -0.91 0.72
C THR A 235 -20.71 -0.42 1.94
N GLN A 236 -21.29 -1.33 2.72
CA GLN A 236 -22.03 -0.97 3.94
C GLN A 236 -21.11 -0.28 4.97
N MET A 237 -19.88 -0.71 5.09
CA MET A 237 -18.88 -0.07 5.94
C MET A 237 -18.61 1.38 5.52
N ILE A 238 -18.41 1.63 4.23
CA ILE A 238 -18.17 3.00 3.72
C ILE A 238 -19.40 3.87 3.88
N ILE A 239 -20.60 3.32 3.66
CA ILE A 239 -21.86 4.03 3.90
C ILE A 239 -22.00 4.40 5.38
N ALA A 240 -21.75 3.46 6.29
CA ALA A 240 -21.81 3.73 7.74
C ALA A 240 -20.82 4.83 8.16
N ILE A 241 -19.60 4.82 7.62
CA ILE A 241 -18.62 5.89 7.86
C ILE A 241 -19.14 7.24 7.34
N ALA A 242 -19.62 7.29 6.09
CA ALA A 242 -20.06 8.54 5.46
C ALA A 242 -21.27 9.18 6.15
N TYR A 243 -22.14 8.38 6.76
CA TYR A 243 -23.31 8.87 7.52
C TYR A 243 -23.04 9.07 9.02
N SER A 244 -21.82 8.75 9.51
CA SER A 244 -21.50 8.92 10.93
C SER A 244 -21.31 10.41 11.30
N THR A 245 -21.72 10.76 12.51
CA THR A 245 -21.50 12.11 13.09
C THR A 245 -20.00 12.39 13.23
N GLU A 246 -19.23 11.38 13.57
CA GLU A 246 -17.77 11.44 13.75
C GLU A 246 -17.07 11.88 12.47
N PHE A 247 -17.47 11.31 11.32
CA PHE A 247 -16.89 11.70 10.03
C PHE A 247 -17.06 13.19 9.75
N TRP A 248 -18.27 13.73 9.90
CA TRP A 248 -18.56 15.14 9.62
C TRP A 248 -17.97 16.10 10.67
N THR A 249 -17.82 15.64 11.91
CA THR A 249 -17.18 16.41 12.97
C THR A 249 -15.66 16.51 12.73
N GLU A 250 -15.01 15.41 12.38
CA GLU A 250 -13.56 15.38 12.11
C GLU A 250 -13.22 16.09 10.80
N ALA A 251 -14.05 15.94 9.75
CA ALA A 251 -13.84 16.60 8.46
C ALA A 251 -13.75 18.13 8.54
N LYS A 252 -14.33 18.75 9.58
CA LYS A 252 -14.25 20.21 9.80
C LYS A 252 -12.95 20.66 10.45
N LYS A 253 -12.13 19.74 10.95
CA LYS A 253 -10.93 20.09 11.74
C LYS A 253 -9.69 20.36 10.90
N TYR A 254 -9.62 19.85 9.67
CA TYR A 254 -8.49 19.97 8.73
C TYR A 254 -7.12 19.74 9.39
N LYS A 255 -6.99 18.64 10.15
CA LYS A 255 -5.80 18.39 10.99
C LYS A 255 -4.88 17.29 10.46
N ARG A 256 -5.34 16.52 9.49
CA ARG A 256 -4.61 15.36 9.01
C ARG A 256 -3.66 15.74 7.88
N THR A 257 -2.41 15.37 8.00
CA THR A 257 -1.45 15.57 6.92
C THR A 257 -1.75 14.67 5.74
N LYS A 258 -1.83 15.26 4.55
CA LYS A 258 -1.93 14.48 3.30
C LYS A 258 -0.72 13.58 3.14
N SER A 259 -0.92 12.29 2.82
CA SER A 259 0.19 11.46 2.37
C SER A 259 0.81 12.06 1.09
N PRO A 260 2.08 11.77 0.78
CA PRO A 260 2.72 12.28 -0.45
C PRO A 260 1.90 12.01 -1.71
N PHE A 261 1.35 10.79 -1.84
CA PHE A 261 0.47 10.44 -2.95
C PHE A 261 -0.80 11.32 -3.01
N ARG A 262 -1.49 11.48 -1.87
CA ARG A 262 -2.68 12.35 -1.79
C ARG A 262 -2.36 13.80 -2.14
N MET A 263 -1.22 14.31 -1.65
CA MET A 263 -0.80 15.67 -1.94
C MET A 263 -0.57 15.88 -3.43
N VAL A 264 0.21 15.01 -4.07
CA VAL A 264 0.51 15.11 -5.50
C VAL A 264 -0.76 14.98 -6.35
N ILE A 265 -1.57 13.95 -6.13
CA ILE A 265 -2.81 13.74 -6.90
C ILE A 265 -3.82 14.86 -6.64
N GLY A 266 -3.95 15.31 -5.39
CA GLY A 266 -4.81 16.44 -5.02
C GLY A 266 -4.42 17.72 -5.75
N THR A 267 -3.12 18.03 -5.80
CA THR A 267 -2.57 19.17 -6.56
C THR A 267 -2.90 19.07 -8.05
N LEU A 268 -2.60 17.93 -8.67
CA LEU A 268 -2.83 17.71 -10.10
C LEU A 268 -4.31 17.87 -10.48
N ARG A 269 -5.21 17.34 -9.65
CA ARG A 269 -6.66 17.49 -9.84
C ARG A 269 -7.13 18.91 -9.65
N ALA A 270 -6.70 19.59 -8.59
CA ALA A 270 -7.08 20.98 -8.32
C ALA A 270 -6.60 21.95 -9.39
N MET A 271 -5.44 21.65 -10.00
CA MET A 271 -4.86 22.45 -11.07
C MET A 271 -5.25 21.97 -12.48
N SER A 272 -6.13 20.97 -12.61
CA SER A 272 -6.55 20.40 -13.89
C SER A 272 -5.36 20.04 -14.81
N ALA A 273 -4.32 19.41 -14.21
CA ALA A 273 -3.07 19.11 -14.88
C ALA A 273 -3.26 18.05 -15.98
N GLU A 274 -2.65 18.28 -17.15
CA GLU A 274 -2.53 17.28 -18.21
C GLU A 274 -1.26 16.43 -17.97
N ILE A 275 -1.43 15.10 -17.96
CA ILE A 275 -0.36 14.15 -17.62
C ILE A 275 -0.05 13.28 -18.83
N VAL A 276 1.16 13.40 -19.36
CA VAL A 276 1.70 12.57 -20.45
C VAL A 276 2.64 11.48 -19.89
N SER A 277 3.32 11.77 -18.76
CA SER A 277 4.24 10.83 -18.11
C SER A 277 4.16 10.95 -16.59
N THR A 278 4.07 9.80 -15.91
CA THR A 278 3.97 9.72 -14.46
C THR A 278 5.30 9.48 -13.74
N ILE A 279 6.39 9.22 -14.47
CA ILE A 279 7.68 8.80 -13.89
C ILE A 279 8.22 9.84 -12.89
N GLN A 280 8.24 11.12 -13.28
CA GLN A 280 8.76 12.16 -12.39
C GLN A 280 7.82 12.42 -11.20
N LEU A 281 6.50 12.30 -11.38
CA LEU A 281 5.55 12.39 -10.28
C LEU A 281 5.79 11.28 -9.24
N ALA A 282 6.01 10.04 -9.69
CA ALA A 282 6.35 8.94 -8.79
C ALA A 282 7.66 9.20 -8.04
N ASN A 283 8.69 9.78 -8.69
CA ASN A 283 9.94 10.15 -8.04
C ASN A 283 9.74 11.24 -6.97
N HIS A 284 8.88 12.25 -7.22
CA HIS A 284 8.54 13.26 -6.21
C HIS A 284 7.81 12.64 -5.02
N ILE A 285 6.86 11.72 -5.26
CA ILE A 285 6.15 11.01 -4.20
C ILE A 285 7.14 10.19 -3.35
N ALA A 286 8.05 9.47 -4.00
CA ALA A 286 9.11 8.70 -3.32
C ALA A 286 10.04 9.59 -2.49
N ALA A 287 10.48 10.74 -3.03
CA ALA A 287 11.33 11.71 -2.33
C ALA A 287 10.65 12.31 -1.08
N MET A 288 9.33 12.39 -1.08
CA MET A 288 8.52 12.79 0.09
C MET A 288 8.34 11.65 1.12
N GLY A 289 8.84 10.43 0.84
CA GLY A 289 8.80 9.28 1.76
C GLY A 289 7.76 8.21 1.45
N GLN A 290 7.04 8.28 0.32
CA GLN A 290 6.07 7.25 -0.10
C GLN A 290 6.46 6.69 -1.48
N ASP A 291 7.42 5.78 -1.51
CA ASP A 291 7.78 5.10 -2.77
C ASP A 291 6.65 4.12 -3.15
N LEU A 292 5.97 4.40 -4.26
CA LEU A 292 4.79 3.66 -4.68
C LEU A 292 5.13 2.19 -4.95
N TYR A 293 4.33 1.28 -4.39
CA TYR A 293 4.52 -0.17 -4.46
C TYR A 293 5.82 -0.70 -3.82
N ALA A 294 6.62 0.14 -3.18
CA ALA A 294 7.93 -0.27 -2.65
C ALA A 294 7.99 -0.33 -1.12
N CYS A 295 6.85 -0.22 -0.42
CA CYS A 295 6.79 -0.44 1.02
C CYS A 295 7.28 -1.86 1.33
N GLN A 296 8.41 -1.98 2.03
CA GLN A 296 9.04 -3.28 2.31
C GLN A 296 8.32 -4.09 3.39
N PRO A 297 7.87 -3.48 4.51
CA PRO A 297 7.11 -4.22 5.52
C PRO A 297 5.74 -4.66 5.00
N PRO A 298 5.28 -5.88 5.35
CA PRO A 298 3.95 -6.34 4.97
C PRO A 298 2.81 -5.54 5.62
N THR A 299 3.10 -4.75 6.66
CA THR A 299 2.15 -3.80 7.27
C THR A 299 1.65 -2.72 6.32
N GLY A 300 2.38 -2.44 5.23
CA GLY A 300 2.17 -1.26 4.39
C GLY A 300 2.60 0.04 5.07
N TYR A 301 2.32 1.17 4.45
CA TYR A 301 2.53 2.50 5.02
C TYR A 301 1.48 2.81 6.08
N LEU A 302 1.89 3.41 7.19
CA LEU A 302 0.96 3.85 8.24
C LEU A 302 0.20 5.11 7.79
N ASP A 303 -1.10 5.15 8.08
CA ASP A 303 -2.01 6.23 7.69
C ASP A 303 -2.12 7.34 8.76
N THR A 304 -0.98 7.71 9.37
CA THR A 304 -0.90 8.76 10.39
C THR A 304 0.01 9.90 9.95
N SER A 305 -0.29 11.13 10.39
CA SER A 305 0.42 12.35 10.00
C SER A 305 1.92 12.30 10.29
N ASP A 306 2.30 11.71 11.43
CA ASP A 306 3.71 11.64 11.88
C ASP A 306 4.61 10.87 10.91
N ASN A 307 4.04 9.93 10.13
CA ASN A 307 4.80 9.17 9.14
C ASN A 307 5.18 9.99 7.90
N TRP A 308 4.48 11.10 7.66
CA TRP A 308 4.63 11.89 6.45
C TRP A 308 5.40 13.20 6.65
N ILE A 309 5.70 13.56 7.91
CA ILE A 309 6.37 14.82 8.25
C ILE A 309 7.74 14.56 8.87
N ASN A 310 8.76 14.88 8.12
CA ASN A 310 10.15 14.97 8.57
C ASN A 310 10.85 16.06 7.76
N ALA A 311 12.05 16.50 8.19
CA ALA A 311 12.76 17.63 7.57
C ALA A 311 12.94 17.46 6.05
N SER A 312 13.27 16.27 5.59
CA SER A 312 13.45 16.00 4.15
C SER A 312 12.11 16.06 3.41
N SER A 313 11.05 15.42 3.95
CA SER A 313 9.75 15.42 3.29
C SER A 313 9.15 16.82 3.19
N VAL A 314 9.29 17.66 4.23
CA VAL A 314 8.80 19.06 4.21
C VAL A 314 9.49 19.85 3.10
N LEU A 315 10.80 19.71 2.95
CA LEU A 315 11.55 20.38 1.86
C LEU A 315 11.03 19.93 0.47
N HIS A 316 10.87 18.63 0.26
CA HIS A 316 10.37 18.11 -1.02
C HIS A 316 8.92 18.50 -1.28
N ARG A 317 8.06 18.56 -0.25
CA ARG A 317 6.68 19.03 -0.35
C ARG A 317 6.59 20.50 -0.76
N THR A 318 7.40 21.37 -0.15
CA THR A 318 7.44 22.80 -0.48
C THR A 318 7.94 23.01 -1.91
N ASN A 319 8.99 22.30 -2.32
CA ASN A 319 9.56 22.43 -3.66
C ASN A 319 8.65 21.87 -4.75
N PHE A 320 7.87 20.82 -4.46
CA PHE A 320 7.00 20.17 -5.45
C PHE A 320 6.04 21.16 -6.13
N GLY A 321 5.42 22.06 -5.36
CA GLY A 321 4.51 23.07 -5.91
C GLY A 321 5.23 24.00 -6.91
N LEU A 322 6.43 24.43 -6.58
CA LEU A 322 7.26 25.28 -7.45
C LEU A 322 7.74 24.53 -8.69
N ASP A 323 8.24 23.30 -8.52
CA ASP A 323 8.74 22.47 -9.63
C ASP A 323 7.63 22.14 -10.64
N LEU A 324 6.43 21.84 -10.13
CA LEU A 324 5.25 21.56 -10.95
C LEU A 324 4.87 22.78 -11.80
N LEU A 325 4.72 23.93 -11.17
CA LEU A 325 4.19 25.14 -11.79
C LEU A 325 5.23 25.86 -12.65
N THR A 326 6.51 25.71 -12.38
CA THR A 326 7.58 26.22 -13.23
C THR A 326 7.91 25.28 -14.41
N GLY A 327 7.15 24.19 -14.59
CA GLY A 327 7.31 23.24 -15.69
C GLY A 327 8.59 22.40 -15.59
N GLN A 328 9.13 22.22 -14.39
CA GLN A 328 10.34 21.39 -14.18
C GLN A 328 9.98 19.89 -14.14
N ILE A 329 8.71 19.54 -13.88
CA ILE A 329 8.23 18.17 -13.92
C ILE A 329 7.88 17.78 -15.35
N ARG A 330 8.77 17.04 -16.01
CA ARG A 330 8.58 16.63 -17.41
C ARG A 330 7.36 15.70 -17.55
N GLY A 331 6.57 15.94 -18.59
CA GLY A 331 5.38 15.14 -18.89
C GLY A 331 4.15 15.55 -18.08
N VAL A 332 4.19 16.70 -17.41
CA VAL A 332 3.05 17.34 -16.78
C VAL A 332 2.95 18.77 -17.25
N SER A 333 1.76 19.21 -17.65
CA SER A 333 1.47 20.59 -18.02
C SER A 333 0.23 21.09 -17.28
N ILE A 334 0.28 22.37 -16.90
CA ILE A 334 -0.83 23.08 -16.29
C ILE A 334 -1.15 24.28 -17.17
N LYS A 335 -2.41 24.42 -17.52
CA LYS A 335 -2.91 25.58 -18.25
C LYS A 335 -3.65 26.48 -17.27
N ILE A 336 -3.26 27.73 -17.25
CA ILE A 336 -4.02 28.79 -16.55
C ILE A 336 -4.99 29.39 -17.56
N GLY A 337 -6.27 29.49 -17.15
CA GLY A 337 -7.29 30.10 -18.00
C GLY A 337 -6.98 31.57 -18.27
N ASP A 338 -7.28 32.03 -19.47
CA ASP A 338 -7.07 33.43 -19.90
C ASP A 338 -7.87 34.39 -19.00
N ASP A 339 -9.02 33.96 -18.50
CA ASP A 339 -9.88 34.70 -17.56
C ASP A 339 -9.14 35.08 -16.27
N LEU A 340 -8.26 34.21 -15.76
CA LEU A 340 -7.44 34.49 -14.58
C LEU A 340 -6.23 35.38 -14.90
N LEU A 341 -5.68 35.27 -16.13
CA LEU A 341 -4.52 36.06 -16.55
C LEU A 341 -4.82 37.57 -16.67
N GLU A 342 -6.07 37.92 -17.00
CA GLU A 342 -6.51 39.31 -17.17
C GLU A 342 -6.91 40.01 -15.87
N GLN A 343 -7.00 39.28 -14.75
CA GLN A 343 -7.43 39.84 -13.47
C GLN A 343 -6.30 40.50 -12.69
N SER A 344 -6.66 41.34 -11.72
CA SER A 344 -5.71 41.92 -10.78
C SER A 344 -5.07 40.86 -9.89
N SER A 345 -3.82 41.09 -9.44
CA SER A 345 -3.11 40.13 -8.56
C SER A 345 -3.88 39.75 -7.29
N ALA A 346 -4.68 40.67 -6.75
CA ALA A 346 -5.53 40.39 -5.58
C ALA A 346 -6.59 39.33 -5.89
N ILE A 347 -7.30 39.48 -7.00
CA ILE A 347 -8.33 38.53 -7.45
C ILE A 347 -7.70 37.19 -7.84
N GLN A 348 -6.53 37.20 -8.49
CA GLN A 348 -5.80 35.99 -8.82
C GLN A 348 -5.44 35.16 -7.58
N ILE A 349 -4.94 35.85 -6.50
CA ILE A 349 -4.62 35.19 -5.23
C ILE A 349 -5.87 34.60 -4.58
N GLU A 350 -6.94 35.37 -4.50
CA GLU A 350 -8.20 34.94 -3.88
C GLU A 350 -8.80 33.74 -4.63
N THR A 351 -8.80 33.78 -5.96
CA THR A 351 -9.30 32.68 -6.80
C THR A 351 -8.45 31.41 -6.62
N LEU A 352 -7.14 31.52 -6.59
CA LEU A 352 -6.25 30.38 -6.35
C LEU A 352 -6.39 29.83 -4.93
N CYS A 353 -6.50 30.71 -3.92
CA CYS A 353 -6.75 30.28 -2.55
C CYS A 353 -8.08 29.54 -2.42
N SER A 354 -9.17 30.06 -3.00
CA SER A 354 -10.48 29.41 -2.97
C SER A 354 -10.52 28.07 -3.69
N ARG A 355 -9.69 27.89 -4.73
CA ARG A 355 -9.58 26.61 -5.47
C ARG A 355 -8.73 25.56 -4.73
N LEU A 356 -7.70 26.01 -4.02
CA LEU A 356 -6.68 25.13 -3.45
C LEU A 356 -6.84 24.86 -1.96
N LEU A 357 -7.46 25.78 -1.23
CA LEU A 357 -7.55 25.74 0.23
C LEU A 357 -8.98 25.51 0.73
N PRO A 358 -9.16 24.97 1.93
CA PRO A 358 -10.45 24.96 2.60
C PRO A 358 -10.97 26.38 2.82
N THR A 359 -12.26 26.58 2.68
CA THR A 359 -12.93 27.89 2.71
C THR A 359 -12.59 28.75 3.95
N GLN A 360 -12.31 28.10 5.08
CA GLN A 360 -12.00 28.78 6.35
C GLN A 360 -10.64 29.47 6.38
N GLU A 361 -9.69 29.03 5.55
CA GLU A 361 -8.29 29.48 5.54
C GLU A 361 -8.01 30.52 4.43
N VAL A 362 -8.95 30.72 3.50
CA VAL A 362 -8.74 31.52 2.29
C VAL A 362 -8.32 32.95 2.61
N HIS A 363 -9.00 33.61 3.52
CA HIS A 363 -8.73 35.03 3.82
C HIS A 363 -7.42 35.27 4.56
N LEU A 364 -7.01 34.37 5.45
CA LEU A 364 -5.74 34.49 6.18
C LEU A 364 -4.56 34.36 5.25
N ILE A 365 -4.57 33.33 4.41
CA ILE A 365 -3.46 33.00 3.51
C ILE A 365 -3.38 33.97 2.34
N SER A 366 -4.50 34.39 1.76
CA SER A 366 -4.47 35.41 0.72
C SER A 366 -3.85 36.70 1.20
N LYS A 367 -4.13 37.13 2.45
CA LYS A 367 -3.50 38.30 3.06
C LYS A 367 -1.98 38.09 3.29
N GLU A 368 -1.56 36.94 3.78
CA GLU A 368 -0.14 36.62 3.99
C GLU A 368 0.64 36.58 2.68
N ILE A 369 0.09 35.98 1.64
CA ILE A 369 0.71 35.94 0.29
C ILE A 369 0.80 37.35 -0.29
N MET A 370 -0.25 38.18 -0.19
CA MET A 370 -0.21 39.56 -0.64
C MET A 370 0.88 40.36 0.09
N LEU A 371 1.02 40.18 1.39
CA LEU A 371 2.07 40.81 2.19
C LEU A 371 3.47 40.31 1.80
N ALA A 372 3.65 39.04 1.52
CA ALA A 372 4.91 38.46 1.08
C ALA A 372 5.30 38.98 -0.32
N LEU A 373 4.35 39.10 -1.23
CA LEU A 373 4.58 39.66 -2.59
C LEU A 373 4.82 41.15 -2.57
N ALA A 374 4.19 41.91 -1.65
CA ALA A 374 4.42 43.35 -1.47
C ALA A 374 5.82 43.67 -0.91
N LYS A 375 6.40 42.77 -0.12
CA LYS A 375 7.79 42.83 0.35
C LYS A 375 8.74 42.34 -0.72
N LYS A 376 8.78 42.98 -1.91
CA LYS A 376 9.76 42.62 -2.95
C LYS A 376 11.18 42.65 -2.35
N PRO A 377 11.95 41.56 -2.39
CA PRO A 377 13.38 41.68 -2.14
C PRO A 377 13.98 42.45 -3.33
N ASP A 378 14.72 43.47 -3.01
CA ASP A 378 15.49 44.24 -3.99
C ASP A 378 16.50 43.29 -4.69
N LEU A 379 16.16 42.83 -5.90
CA LEU A 379 16.91 41.85 -6.68
C LEU A 379 18.23 42.41 -7.23
N ASN A 380 18.74 43.52 -6.65
CA ASN A 380 20.02 44.13 -7.03
C ASN A 380 21.25 43.57 -6.30
N THR A 381 21.11 42.50 -5.50
CA THR A 381 22.27 41.89 -4.84
C THR A 381 22.77 40.63 -5.54
N LYS A 382 23.90 40.84 -6.23
CA LYS A 382 24.98 39.90 -6.60
C LYS A 382 24.81 39.02 -7.85
N LYS A 383 25.65 39.39 -8.82
CA LYS A 383 26.10 38.57 -9.96
C LYS A 383 26.44 37.13 -9.54
N SER A 384 25.59 36.19 -9.76
CA SER A 384 25.94 34.78 -9.74
C SER A 384 25.41 34.06 -11.00
N ASN A 385 26.37 33.51 -11.74
CA ASN A 385 26.27 32.55 -12.85
C ASN A 385 25.32 32.84 -14.03
N ARG A 386 25.82 33.60 -14.98
CA ARG A 386 25.17 33.98 -16.26
C ARG A 386 24.70 32.84 -17.15
N LYS A 387 25.22 31.61 -17.01
CA LYS A 387 24.88 30.50 -17.92
C LYS A 387 23.53 29.81 -17.59
N GLN A 388 23.18 29.62 -16.32
CA GLN A 388 21.89 29.05 -15.94
C GLN A 388 20.72 30.03 -16.12
N LYS A 389 20.91 31.32 -15.92
CA LYS A 389 19.89 32.35 -16.15
C LYS A 389 19.45 32.46 -17.62
N LYS A 390 20.32 32.13 -18.60
CA LYS A 390 19.99 32.26 -20.03
C LYS A 390 19.01 31.20 -20.54
N GLN A 391 19.08 29.97 -20.02
CA GLN A 391 18.15 28.89 -20.40
C GLN A 391 16.73 29.09 -19.84
N HIS A 392 16.60 29.61 -18.61
CA HIS A 392 15.29 29.91 -18.02
C HIS A 392 14.63 31.17 -18.61
N ARG A 393 15.40 32.20 -18.94
CA ARG A 393 14.88 33.47 -19.48
C ARG A 393 14.26 33.36 -20.88
N ASN A 394 14.74 32.46 -21.73
CA ASN A 394 14.22 32.28 -23.10
C ASN A 394 12.89 31.53 -23.18
N ARG A 395 12.45 30.86 -22.11
CA ARG A 395 11.19 30.11 -22.08
C ARG A 395 9.99 30.97 -21.65
N TRP A 396 10.24 32.10 -20.97
CA TRP A 396 9.19 32.93 -20.33
C TRP A 396 9.25 34.42 -20.70
N SER A 397 9.97 34.81 -21.72
CA SER A 397 10.21 36.22 -22.07
C SER A 397 8.99 37.00 -22.59
N GLY A 398 7.79 36.43 -22.57
CA GLY A 398 6.56 37.09 -23.05
C GLY A 398 5.36 37.02 -22.08
N LYS A 399 5.47 36.40 -20.90
CA LYS A 399 4.30 36.07 -20.05
C LYS A 399 4.57 36.39 -18.57
N THR A 400 4.78 37.66 -18.23
CA THR A 400 5.07 38.08 -16.85
C THR A 400 3.95 37.76 -15.87
N ASN A 401 2.68 37.89 -16.29
CA ASN A 401 1.51 37.61 -15.45
C ASN A 401 1.33 36.09 -15.20
N GLU A 402 1.47 35.25 -16.22
CA GLU A 402 1.36 33.81 -16.07
C GLU A 402 2.42 33.25 -15.09
N TRP A 403 3.64 33.73 -15.18
CA TRP A 403 4.71 33.31 -14.26
C TRP A 403 4.43 33.74 -12.82
N GLN A 404 3.88 34.94 -12.60
CA GLN A 404 3.49 35.42 -11.27
C GLN A 404 2.38 34.55 -10.65
N ILE A 405 1.36 34.19 -11.43
CA ILE A 405 0.27 33.30 -11.02
C ILE A 405 0.83 31.92 -10.63
N MET A 406 1.73 31.38 -11.42
CA MET A 406 2.38 30.08 -11.16
C MET A 406 3.18 30.12 -9.86
N GLN A 407 3.89 31.20 -9.56
CA GLN A 407 4.59 31.35 -8.27
C GLN A 407 3.62 31.42 -7.09
N ILE A 408 2.53 32.17 -7.22
CA ILE A 408 1.50 32.28 -6.18
C ILE A 408 0.91 30.90 -5.89
N ALA A 409 0.48 30.19 -6.92
CA ALA A 409 -0.06 28.83 -6.75
C ALA A 409 0.96 27.87 -6.13
N GLY A 410 2.24 27.97 -6.51
CA GLY A 410 3.33 27.19 -5.91
C GLY A 410 3.52 27.45 -4.42
N LEU A 411 3.42 28.71 -3.99
CA LEU A 411 3.48 29.09 -2.57
C LEU A 411 2.28 28.53 -1.79
N ILE A 412 1.07 28.60 -2.38
CA ILE A 412 -0.14 28.03 -1.74
C ILE A 412 0.00 26.52 -1.58
N ILE A 413 0.46 25.80 -2.60
CA ILE A 413 0.68 24.35 -2.56
C ILE A 413 1.74 23.98 -1.53
N GLY A 414 2.78 24.80 -1.38
CA GLY A 414 3.82 24.62 -0.38
C GLY A 414 3.41 25.01 1.06
N SER A 415 2.24 25.67 1.24
CA SER A 415 1.82 26.14 2.56
C SER A 415 1.36 24.98 3.46
N PRO A 416 1.50 25.10 4.80
CA PRO A 416 1.00 24.10 5.74
C PRO A 416 -0.48 23.80 5.56
N GLN A 417 -1.31 24.80 5.23
CA GLN A 417 -2.75 24.69 5.06
C GLN A 417 -3.14 23.82 3.87
N PHE A 418 -2.36 23.84 2.79
CA PHE A 418 -2.57 22.91 1.68
C PHE A 418 -2.14 21.49 2.02
N GLN A 419 -1.19 21.32 2.94
CA GLN A 419 -0.65 20.01 3.33
C GLN A 419 -1.63 19.16 4.15
N VAL A 420 -2.68 19.75 4.69
CA VAL A 420 -3.69 19.08 5.53
C VAL A 420 -5.04 18.91 4.81
N TYR A 421 -5.89 18.06 5.35
CA TYR A 421 -7.26 17.79 4.88
C TYR A 421 -8.16 17.39 6.04
#